data_9759c03c4ad3434984f5aa3040a50c1a
#
_entry.id   9759c03c4ad3434984f5aa3040a50c1a
#
_cell.length_a   1.000
_cell.length_b   1.000
_cell.length_c   1.000
_cell.angle_alpha   90.00
_cell.angle_beta   90.00
_cell.angle_gamma   90.00
#
_symmetry.space_group_name_H-M   'P 1'
#
loop_
_entity.id
_entity.type
_entity.pdbx_description
1 polymer ?
#
loop_
_entity_poly.entity_id
_entity_poly.type
_entity_poly.pdbx_seq_one_letter_code
_entity_poly.pdbx_strand_id
1 'polypeptide(L)'
;MRNFCFRIIFIYVLQLILSCSSVDQPLSLGYWNVENLFDTINDPNINDDEFSIGGKKNVTEEIYKLKLAHTAEVLTDLNADVVGLSEVENAFVVEDLLNNYMDRKYDYIHYDSPDERGIDNALIYDKNKFKIISSRPIKNPLLNNARTRDILLVQGKYNGHMISIFVCHWPSNYGGAEQAKSKRAATAVLMKNEVKKILDKDPKAEIVILGDFNEEPTANNVQSLKSAGLVNLMDPMVGKAKTGTYVFRGEDSLVDQIIIHNNLKDNYGLTIESESVYILDRPKYRQQEGRYAHYPFRFWAGNRLLGGYSDHLAIRVLIKKLD
;
A
#
# COMPACT_ATOMS: atom_id res chain seq x y z
N MET A 1 -80.87 -32.99 -15.94
CA MET A 1 -80.08 -31.90 -16.48
C MET A 1 -79.28 -31.24 -15.37
N ARG A 2 -77.98 -31.51 -15.21
CA ARG A 2 -77.14 -31.04 -14.08
C ARG A 2 -76.20 -29.94 -14.63
N ASN A 3 -76.41 -28.74 -14.11
CA ASN A 3 -75.52 -27.60 -14.45
C ASN A 3 -74.19 -27.69 -13.68
N PHE A 4 -73.09 -27.78 -14.41
CA PHE A 4 -71.76 -27.70 -13.83
C PHE A 4 -71.29 -26.23 -13.90
N CYS A 5 -71.18 -25.59 -12.72
CA CYS A 5 -70.54 -24.29 -12.59
C CYS A 5 -69.03 -24.47 -12.47
N PHE A 6 -68.26 -24.03 -13.50
CA PHE A 6 -66.80 -23.90 -13.38
C PHE A 6 -66.48 -22.63 -12.60
N ARG A 7 -65.86 -22.79 -11.42
CA ARG A 7 -65.23 -21.69 -10.69
C ARG A 7 -63.77 -21.58 -11.16
N ILE A 8 -63.47 -20.48 -11.84
CA ILE A 8 -62.10 -20.12 -12.20
C ILE A 8 -61.48 -19.47 -10.95
N ILE A 9 -60.49 -20.13 -10.37
CA ILE A 9 -59.67 -19.58 -9.27
C ILE A 9 -58.52 -18.81 -9.94
N PHE A 10 -58.55 -17.48 -9.85
CA PHE A 10 -57.41 -16.62 -10.19
C PHE A 10 -56.37 -16.69 -9.06
N ILE A 11 -55.28 -17.37 -9.30
CA ILE A 11 -54.10 -17.33 -8.41
C ILE A 11 -53.27 -16.09 -8.76
N TYR A 12 -53.37 -15.06 -7.93
CA TYR A 12 -52.41 -13.94 -7.99
C TYR A 12 -51.07 -14.39 -7.41
N VAL A 13 -50.10 -14.67 -8.28
CA VAL A 13 -48.71 -14.85 -7.87
C VAL A 13 -48.12 -13.46 -7.65
N LEU A 14 -48.08 -13.04 -6.39
CA LEU A 14 -47.37 -11.83 -5.97
C LEU A 14 -45.85 -12.11 -6.07
N GLN A 15 -45.24 -11.73 -7.17
CA GLN A 15 -43.76 -11.70 -7.26
C GLN A 15 -43.25 -10.58 -6.36
N LEU A 16 -42.85 -10.93 -5.15
CA LEU A 16 -41.97 -10.09 -4.33
C LEU A 16 -40.62 -10.00 -5.02
N ILE A 17 -40.42 -8.92 -5.78
CA ILE A 17 -39.10 -8.50 -6.23
C ILE A 17 -38.39 -8.03 -4.95
N LEU A 18 -37.66 -8.93 -4.31
CA LEU A 18 -36.63 -8.59 -3.34
C LEU A 18 -35.58 -7.80 -4.11
N SER A 19 -35.72 -6.48 -4.11
CA SER A 19 -34.63 -5.58 -4.46
C SER A 19 -33.55 -5.80 -3.39
N CYS A 20 -32.67 -6.75 -3.65
CA CYS A 20 -31.42 -6.84 -2.92
C CYS A 20 -30.63 -5.61 -3.31
N SER A 21 -30.77 -4.52 -2.57
CA SER A 21 -29.81 -3.44 -2.64
C SER A 21 -28.47 -4.07 -2.25
N SER A 22 -27.63 -4.31 -3.22
CA SER A 22 -26.25 -4.69 -2.95
C SER A 22 -25.66 -3.58 -2.08
N VAL A 23 -25.48 -3.85 -0.80
CA VAL A 23 -24.71 -2.96 0.06
C VAL A 23 -23.35 -2.82 -0.63
N ASP A 24 -23.05 -1.63 -1.07
CA ASP A 24 -21.77 -1.34 -1.72
C ASP A 24 -20.64 -1.75 -0.77
N GLN A 25 -19.91 -2.79 -1.15
CA GLN A 25 -18.79 -3.27 -0.33
C GLN A 25 -17.70 -2.21 -0.30
N PRO A 26 -17.20 -1.81 0.88
CA PRO A 26 -16.17 -0.78 0.96
C PRO A 26 -14.93 -1.15 0.14
N LEU A 27 -14.25 -0.13 -0.40
CA LEU A 27 -12.95 -0.28 -1.03
C LEU A 27 -11.89 -0.37 0.05
N SER A 28 -11.11 -1.44 0.06
CA SER A 28 -10.00 -1.58 0.98
C SER A 28 -8.69 -1.15 0.31
N LEU A 29 -8.01 -0.15 0.91
CA LEU A 29 -6.71 0.32 0.49
C LEU A 29 -5.64 -0.17 1.46
N GLY A 30 -4.61 -0.84 0.96
CA GLY A 30 -3.48 -1.32 1.73
C GLY A 30 -2.17 -0.68 1.32
N TYR A 31 -1.16 -0.84 2.18
CA TYR A 31 0.22 -0.53 1.89
C TYR A 31 1.15 -1.53 2.58
N TRP A 32 2.25 -1.86 1.91
CA TRP A 32 3.29 -2.69 2.49
C TRP A 32 4.65 -2.45 1.84
N ASN A 33 5.68 -2.24 2.65
CA ASN A 33 7.07 -2.37 2.25
C ASN A 33 7.43 -3.86 2.29
N VAL A 34 7.73 -4.45 1.13
CA VAL A 34 7.91 -5.89 0.98
C VAL A 34 9.30 -6.38 1.38
N GLU A 35 10.21 -5.52 1.81
CA GLU A 35 11.63 -5.81 2.08
C GLU A 35 12.33 -6.46 0.86
N ASN A 36 12.76 -5.63 -0.09
CA ASN A 36 13.64 -6.04 -1.19
C ASN A 36 13.12 -7.26 -1.99
N LEU A 37 12.05 -7.04 -2.77
CA LEU A 37 11.56 -8.03 -3.73
C LEU A 37 12.34 -7.90 -5.03
N PHE A 38 13.41 -8.68 -5.16
CA PHE A 38 14.30 -8.74 -6.32
C PHE A 38 14.17 -10.09 -7.02
N ASP A 39 14.37 -10.09 -8.34
CA ASP A 39 14.62 -11.34 -9.06
C ASP A 39 16.06 -11.84 -8.85
N THR A 40 16.50 -12.82 -9.63
CA THR A 40 17.83 -13.44 -9.51
C THR A 40 18.81 -12.96 -10.59
N ILE A 41 18.39 -11.99 -11.42
CA ILE A 41 19.14 -11.50 -12.58
C ILE A 41 19.81 -10.18 -12.20
N ASN A 42 21.12 -10.08 -12.41
CA ASN A 42 21.85 -8.83 -12.20
C ASN A 42 21.57 -7.85 -13.35
N ASP A 43 21.03 -6.66 -13.06
CA ASP A 43 20.97 -5.57 -14.03
C ASP A 43 22.28 -4.75 -13.95
N PRO A 44 23.05 -4.68 -15.02
CA PRO A 44 24.35 -3.98 -15.02
C PRO A 44 24.23 -2.44 -14.81
N ASN A 45 23.04 -1.87 -14.82
CA ASN A 45 22.80 -0.43 -14.67
C ASN A 45 22.39 -0.01 -13.26
N ILE A 46 22.06 -0.96 -12.38
CA ILE A 46 21.65 -0.74 -11.00
C ILE A 46 22.51 -1.55 -10.03
N ASN A 47 22.47 -1.23 -8.75
CA ASN A 47 23.30 -1.88 -7.72
C ASN A 47 22.50 -2.97 -6.99
N ASP A 48 22.13 -4.02 -7.73
CA ASP A 48 21.37 -5.19 -7.27
C ASP A 48 22.22 -6.46 -7.13
N ASP A 49 23.52 -6.39 -7.44
CA ASP A 49 24.47 -7.54 -7.43
C ASP A 49 24.31 -8.42 -6.20
N GLU A 50 23.96 -7.87 -5.05
CA GLU A 50 23.85 -8.64 -3.81
C GLU A 50 22.67 -9.64 -3.84
N PHE A 51 21.64 -9.39 -4.67
CA PHE A 51 20.45 -10.22 -4.80
C PHE A 51 20.52 -11.22 -5.96
N SER A 52 21.47 -11.08 -6.85
CA SER A 52 21.67 -11.97 -7.98
C SER A 52 22.24 -13.35 -7.57
N ILE A 53 22.15 -14.33 -8.48
CA ILE A 53 22.78 -15.64 -8.31
C ILE A 53 24.30 -15.47 -8.18
N GLY A 54 24.85 -15.97 -7.07
CA GLY A 54 26.28 -15.80 -6.76
C GLY A 54 26.63 -14.45 -6.13
N GLY A 55 25.67 -13.57 -5.93
CA GLY A 55 25.83 -12.32 -5.18
C GLY A 55 26.03 -12.52 -3.68
N LYS A 56 26.19 -11.43 -2.91
CA LYS A 56 26.50 -11.50 -1.47
C LYS A 56 25.44 -12.21 -0.63
N LYS A 57 24.18 -12.14 -1.02
CA LYS A 57 23.06 -12.84 -0.36
C LYS A 57 22.90 -14.27 -0.85
N ASN A 58 23.62 -14.64 -1.91
CA ASN A 58 23.56 -15.95 -2.56
C ASN A 58 22.11 -16.38 -2.85
N VAL A 59 21.35 -15.47 -3.46
CA VAL A 59 19.94 -15.72 -3.82
C VAL A 59 19.90 -16.83 -4.88
N THR A 60 19.11 -17.85 -4.63
CA THR A 60 18.81 -18.91 -5.59
C THR A 60 17.36 -18.78 -6.06
N GLU A 61 17.01 -19.53 -7.11
CA GLU A 61 15.63 -19.63 -7.58
C GLU A 61 14.65 -20.07 -6.47
N GLU A 62 15.09 -20.96 -5.57
CA GLU A 62 14.28 -21.43 -4.44
C GLU A 62 14.05 -20.31 -3.42
N ILE A 63 15.07 -19.48 -3.15
CA ILE A 63 14.97 -18.35 -2.24
C ILE A 63 14.05 -17.27 -2.84
N TYR A 64 14.17 -17.00 -4.14
CA TYR A 64 13.29 -16.11 -4.87
C TYR A 64 11.82 -16.57 -4.80
N LYS A 65 11.57 -17.84 -5.14
CA LYS A 65 10.23 -18.44 -5.05
C LYS A 65 9.67 -18.39 -3.63
N LEU A 66 10.50 -18.63 -2.61
CA LEU A 66 10.10 -18.51 -1.21
C LEU A 66 9.67 -17.06 -0.89
N LYS A 67 10.43 -16.06 -1.37
CA LYS A 67 10.10 -14.65 -1.19
C LYS A 67 8.76 -14.29 -1.82
N LEU A 68 8.51 -14.73 -3.06
CA LEU A 68 7.23 -14.54 -3.75
C LEU A 68 6.07 -15.22 -3.01
N ALA A 69 6.25 -16.46 -2.55
CA ALA A 69 5.21 -17.18 -1.81
C ALA A 69 4.86 -16.49 -0.49
N HIS A 70 5.84 -16.01 0.25
CA HIS A 70 5.62 -15.25 1.49
C HIS A 70 5.00 -13.89 1.23
N THR A 71 5.38 -13.22 0.14
CA THR A 71 4.76 -11.96 -0.28
C THR A 71 3.28 -12.18 -0.60
N ALA A 72 2.96 -13.22 -1.36
CA ALA A 72 1.57 -13.58 -1.69
C ALA A 72 0.74 -13.93 -0.44
N GLU A 73 1.32 -14.61 0.54
CA GLU A 73 0.65 -14.94 1.80
C GLU A 73 0.25 -13.68 2.56
N VAL A 74 1.16 -12.70 2.70
CA VAL A 74 0.85 -11.42 3.37
C VAL A 74 -0.24 -10.66 2.63
N LEU A 75 -0.15 -10.55 1.30
CA LEU A 75 -1.15 -9.85 0.48
C LEU A 75 -2.52 -10.52 0.56
N THR A 76 -2.56 -11.86 0.59
CA THR A 76 -3.79 -12.64 0.76
C THR A 76 -4.41 -12.37 2.13
N ASP A 77 -3.62 -12.38 3.19
CA ASP A 77 -4.08 -12.11 4.55
C ASP A 77 -4.48 -10.65 4.79
N LEU A 78 -3.82 -9.71 4.12
CA LEU A 78 -4.19 -8.29 4.12
C LEU A 78 -5.55 -8.09 3.45
N ASN A 79 -5.83 -8.85 2.39
CA ASN A 79 -7.09 -8.88 1.64
C ASN A 79 -7.58 -7.46 1.28
N ALA A 80 -6.71 -6.65 0.71
CA ALA A 80 -7.04 -5.31 0.26
C ALA A 80 -7.36 -5.29 -1.25
N ASP A 81 -8.23 -4.37 -1.70
CA ASP A 81 -8.63 -4.26 -3.11
C ASP A 81 -7.58 -3.50 -3.93
N VAL A 82 -6.88 -2.58 -3.30
CA VAL A 82 -5.77 -1.81 -3.88
C VAL A 82 -4.64 -1.79 -2.86
N VAL A 83 -3.42 -2.11 -3.28
CA VAL A 83 -2.26 -2.14 -2.38
C VAL A 83 -1.09 -1.40 -3.02
N GLY A 84 -0.60 -0.37 -2.31
CA GLY A 84 0.71 0.21 -2.59
C GLY A 84 1.82 -0.70 -2.07
N LEU A 85 2.84 -0.93 -2.88
CA LEU A 85 4.01 -1.71 -2.54
C LEU A 85 5.27 -0.85 -2.66
N SER A 86 6.23 -1.05 -1.79
CA SER A 86 7.57 -0.46 -1.89
C SER A 86 8.64 -1.53 -1.77
N GLU A 87 9.84 -1.21 -2.28
CA GLU A 87 10.99 -2.11 -2.40
C GLU A 87 10.74 -3.26 -3.38
N VAL A 88 10.06 -2.95 -4.48
CA VAL A 88 9.89 -3.81 -5.64
C VAL A 88 10.96 -3.43 -6.66
N GLU A 89 11.66 -4.40 -7.21
CA GLU A 89 12.74 -4.14 -8.17
C GLU A 89 12.22 -3.65 -9.51
N ASN A 90 11.33 -4.42 -10.14
CA ASN A 90 10.90 -4.17 -11.52
C ASN A 90 9.49 -4.72 -11.78
N ALA A 91 8.98 -4.49 -13.00
CA ALA A 91 7.69 -5.01 -13.43
C ALA A 91 7.61 -6.53 -13.44
N PHE A 92 8.72 -7.20 -13.79
CA PHE A 92 8.76 -8.66 -13.90
C PHE A 92 8.48 -9.35 -12.56
N VAL A 93 9.07 -8.89 -11.45
CA VAL A 93 8.81 -9.50 -10.13
C VAL A 93 7.37 -9.32 -9.68
N VAL A 94 6.71 -8.22 -10.07
CA VAL A 94 5.27 -8.01 -9.81
C VAL A 94 4.43 -8.96 -10.65
N GLU A 95 4.73 -9.09 -11.94
CA GLU A 95 4.03 -10.02 -12.83
C GLU A 95 4.15 -11.46 -12.36
N ASP A 96 5.36 -11.87 -11.99
CA ASP A 96 5.63 -13.24 -11.49
C ASP A 96 4.84 -13.52 -10.20
N LEU A 97 4.86 -12.57 -9.24
CA LEU A 97 4.05 -12.64 -8.03
C LEU A 97 2.56 -12.80 -8.35
N LEU A 98 2.00 -11.93 -9.19
CA LEU A 98 0.56 -11.90 -9.46
C LEU A 98 0.08 -13.12 -10.28
N ASN A 99 0.88 -13.58 -11.24
CA ASN A 99 0.48 -14.66 -12.13
C ASN A 99 0.66 -16.04 -11.53
N ASN A 100 1.69 -16.24 -10.69
CA ASN A 100 2.11 -17.55 -10.25
C ASN A 100 1.85 -17.84 -8.77
N TYR A 101 1.60 -16.80 -7.94
CA TYR A 101 1.48 -16.95 -6.49
C TYR A 101 0.18 -16.38 -5.90
N MET A 102 -0.60 -15.59 -6.66
CA MET A 102 -1.85 -14.99 -6.19
C MET A 102 -3.08 -15.66 -6.80
N ASP A 103 -4.00 -16.13 -5.97
CA ASP A 103 -5.31 -16.62 -6.44
C ASP A 103 -6.22 -15.47 -6.88
N ARG A 104 -6.18 -14.36 -6.16
CA ARG A 104 -6.92 -13.14 -6.49
C ARG A 104 -6.30 -12.47 -7.71
N LYS A 105 -7.14 -12.17 -8.71
CA LYS A 105 -6.69 -11.54 -9.96
C LYS A 105 -6.53 -10.04 -9.80
N TYR A 106 -5.30 -9.63 -9.48
CA TYR A 106 -4.90 -8.22 -9.53
C TYR A 106 -4.33 -7.86 -10.90
N ASP A 107 -4.41 -6.57 -11.20
CA ASP A 107 -3.60 -5.90 -12.20
C ASP A 107 -2.62 -4.96 -11.48
N TYR A 108 -1.65 -4.36 -12.17
CA TYR A 108 -0.63 -3.55 -11.50
C TYR A 108 -0.26 -2.29 -12.29
N ILE A 109 0.36 -1.34 -11.58
CA ILE A 109 1.04 -0.16 -12.11
C ILE A 109 2.43 -0.13 -11.50
N HIS A 110 3.44 -0.02 -12.35
CA HIS A 110 4.85 0.12 -11.97
C HIS A 110 5.55 1.07 -12.93
N TYR A 111 6.53 1.79 -12.44
CA TYR A 111 7.46 2.62 -13.20
C TYR A 111 8.83 2.53 -12.58
N ASP A 112 9.87 2.33 -13.40
CA ASP A 112 11.24 2.38 -12.95
C ASP A 112 11.59 3.79 -12.46
N SER A 113 12.26 3.86 -11.32
CA SER A 113 12.75 5.09 -10.71
C SER A 113 14.27 5.15 -10.70
N PRO A 114 14.86 6.32 -10.46
CA PRO A 114 16.31 6.44 -10.49
C PRO A 114 17.01 5.97 -9.21
N ASP A 115 16.38 5.22 -8.31
CA ASP A 115 17.04 4.69 -7.10
C ASP A 115 18.26 3.83 -7.48
N GLU A 116 19.38 4.01 -6.78
CA GLU A 116 20.63 3.31 -7.14
C GLU A 116 20.59 1.82 -6.87
N ARG A 117 19.70 1.37 -5.97
CA ARG A 117 19.50 -0.05 -5.66
C ARG A 117 18.51 -0.72 -6.60
N GLY A 118 17.84 0.06 -7.48
CA GLY A 118 16.81 -0.46 -8.37
C GLY A 118 15.52 -0.87 -7.63
N ILE A 119 15.14 -0.18 -6.57
CA ILE A 119 13.88 -0.42 -5.89
C ILE A 119 12.87 0.67 -6.19
N ASP A 120 11.62 0.28 -6.37
CA ASP A 120 10.55 1.13 -6.83
C ASP A 120 9.31 1.05 -5.94
N ASN A 121 8.33 1.89 -6.28
CA ASN A 121 6.97 1.81 -5.80
C ASN A 121 6.08 1.19 -6.87
N ALA A 122 5.21 0.28 -6.48
CA ALA A 122 4.17 -0.30 -7.33
C ALA A 122 2.80 -0.15 -6.69
N LEU A 123 1.75 -0.33 -7.48
CA LEU A 123 0.38 -0.45 -7.00
C LEU A 123 -0.26 -1.65 -7.68
N ILE A 124 -0.80 -2.59 -6.90
CA ILE A 124 -1.63 -3.69 -7.38
C ILE A 124 -3.10 -3.40 -7.06
N TYR A 125 -4.02 -3.80 -7.94
CA TYR A 125 -5.43 -3.47 -7.77
C TYR A 125 -6.37 -4.50 -8.39
N ASP A 126 -7.52 -4.72 -7.76
CA ASP A 126 -8.62 -5.50 -8.32
C ASP A 126 -9.41 -4.63 -9.31
N LYS A 127 -9.28 -4.90 -10.61
CA LYS A 127 -9.95 -4.14 -11.68
C LYS A 127 -11.47 -4.19 -11.64
N ASN A 128 -12.06 -5.14 -10.89
CA ASN A 128 -13.49 -5.21 -10.69
C ASN A 128 -13.98 -4.19 -9.63
N LYS A 129 -13.09 -3.75 -8.75
CA LYS A 129 -13.36 -2.79 -7.67
C LYS A 129 -12.86 -1.39 -7.98
N PHE A 130 -11.69 -1.28 -8.60
CA PHE A 130 -11.02 -0.02 -8.85
C PHE A 130 -10.63 0.10 -10.33
N LYS A 131 -11.17 1.11 -11.02
CA LYS A 131 -10.90 1.35 -12.43
C LYS A 131 -9.86 2.46 -12.60
N ILE A 132 -8.69 2.12 -13.10
CA ILE A 132 -7.62 3.09 -13.42
C ILE A 132 -8.07 4.05 -14.53
N ILE A 133 -7.81 5.33 -14.35
CA ILE A 133 -8.03 6.42 -15.31
C ILE A 133 -6.69 6.95 -15.81
N SER A 134 -5.74 7.16 -14.91
CA SER A 134 -4.39 7.61 -15.26
C SER A 134 -3.39 7.24 -14.20
N SER A 135 -2.13 7.12 -14.59
CA SER A 135 -1.03 6.95 -13.66
C SER A 135 0.22 7.66 -14.19
N ARG A 136 1.12 8.05 -13.31
CA ARG A 136 2.43 8.61 -13.65
C ARG A 136 3.41 8.53 -12.48
N PRO A 137 4.70 8.42 -12.77
CA PRO A 137 5.72 8.67 -11.78
C PRO A 137 5.85 10.18 -11.53
N ILE A 138 6.13 10.55 -10.29
CA ILE A 138 6.47 11.91 -9.89
C ILE A 138 7.93 11.87 -9.46
N LYS A 139 8.78 12.47 -10.27
CA LYS A 139 10.22 12.56 -9.98
C LYS A 139 10.44 13.26 -8.65
N ASN A 140 11.25 12.67 -7.80
CA ASN A 140 11.61 13.20 -6.49
C ASN A 140 13.04 13.78 -6.56
N PRO A 141 13.21 15.04 -7.03
CA PRO A 141 14.51 15.66 -7.20
C PRO A 141 15.09 16.03 -5.84
N LEU A 142 15.97 15.22 -5.32
CA LEU A 142 16.68 15.51 -4.09
C LEU A 142 17.85 16.47 -4.33
N LEU A 143 18.28 17.15 -3.26
CA LEU A 143 19.47 18.00 -3.29
C LEU A 143 20.71 17.21 -3.74
N ASN A 144 21.64 17.90 -4.43
CA ASN A 144 22.89 17.33 -4.93
C ASN A 144 22.73 16.16 -5.91
N ASN A 145 21.65 16.15 -6.70
CA ASN A 145 21.34 15.08 -7.66
C ASN A 145 21.30 13.67 -7.02
N ALA A 146 21.04 13.58 -5.73
CA ALA A 146 20.88 12.29 -5.08
C ALA A 146 19.67 11.55 -5.68
N ARG A 147 19.89 10.30 -6.05
CA ARG A 147 18.85 9.43 -6.62
C ARG A 147 17.99 8.85 -5.51
N THR A 148 16.71 8.71 -5.78
CA THR A 148 15.75 8.04 -4.89
C THR A 148 14.54 7.60 -5.68
N ARG A 149 13.65 6.87 -5.04
CA ARG A 149 12.38 6.42 -5.62
C ARG A 149 11.50 7.58 -6.02
N ASP A 150 10.90 7.46 -7.19
CA ASP A 150 9.82 8.34 -7.61
C ASP A 150 8.56 8.05 -6.78
N ILE A 151 7.71 9.04 -6.62
CA ILE A 151 6.38 8.85 -6.02
C ILE A 151 5.44 8.39 -7.13
N LEU A 152 4.72 7.30 -6.93
CA LEU A 152 3.72 6.84 -7.88
C LEU A 152 2.39 7.52 -7.60
N LEU A 153 1.83 8.25 -8.59
CA LEU A 153 0.47 8.77 -8.55
C LEU A 153 -0.42 7.94 -9.47
N VAL A 154 -1.48 7.41 -8.90
CA VAL A 154 -2.53 6.68 -9.63
C VAL A 154 -3.87 7.37 -9.39
N GLN A 155 -4.61 7.67 -10.45
CA GLN A 155 -5.96 8.18 -10.37
C GLN A 155 -6.92 7.13 -10.93
N GLY A 156 -7.94 6.82 -10.18
CA GLY A 156 -8.92 5.80 -10.56
C GLY A 156 -10.29 6.06 -9.99
N LYS A 157 -11.24 5.21 -10.34
CA LYS A 157 -12.63 5.32 -9.90
C LYS A 157 -13.06 4.12 -9.06
N TYR A 158 -13.73 4.42 -7.98
CA TYR A 158 -14.51 3.48 -7.18
C TYR A 158 -15.95 3.98 -7.07
N ASN A 159 -16.93 3.16 -7.46
CA ASN A 159 -18.36 3.52 -7.48
C ASN A 159 -18.67 4.88 -8.12
N GLY A 160 -17.94 5.22 -9.21
CA GLY A 160 -18.10 6.47 -9.94
C GLY A 160 -17.30 7.66 -9.41
N HIS A 161 -16.81 7.61 -8.17
CA HIS A 161 -16.01 8.65 -7.52
C HIS A 161 -14.55 8.52 -7.88
N MET A 162 -13.89 9.67 -8.07
CA MET A 162 -12.48 9.75 -8.44
C MET A 162 -11.62 9.76 -7.19
N ILE A 163 -10.64 8.87 -7.10
CA ILE A 163 -9.65 8.85 -6.01
C ILE A 163 -8.26 9.03 -6.63
N SER A 164 -7.47 9.91 -6.03
CA SER A 164 -6.04 10.06 -6.31
C SER A 164 -5.24 9.36 -5.22
N ILE A 165 -4.49 8.32 -5.60
CA ILE A 165 -3.68 7.52 -4.67
C ILE A 165 -2.21 7.79 -4.98
N PHE A 166 -1.47 8.23 -3.96
CA PHE A 166 -0.01 8.32 -4.00
C PHE A 166 0.57 7.10 -3.29
N VAL A 167 1.55 6.46 -3.91
CA VAL A 167 2.40 5.46 -3.24
C VAL A 167 3.80 6.03 -3.15
N CYS A 168 4.37 6.07 -1.96
CA CYS A 168 5.67 6.66 -1.72
C CYS A 168 6.53 5.85 -0.76
N HIS A 169 7.84 5.92 -0.96
CA HIS A 169 8.85 5.44 -0.03
C HIS A 169 9.87 6.56 0.15
N TRP A 170 9.79 7.25 1.27
CA TRP A 170 10.63 8.41 1.56
C TRP A 170 12.08 7.98 1.84
N PRO A 171 13.06 8.90 1.66
CA PRO A 171 14.46 8.59 1.91
C PRO A 171 14.72 8.03 3.30
N SER A 172 15.35 6.86 3.36
CA SER A 172 15.71 6.20 4.63
C SER A 172 16.89 6.91 5.30
N ASN A 173 17.20 6.51 6.54
CA ASN A 173 18.35 7.04 7.29
C ASN A 173 19.72 6.54 6.77
N TYR A 174 19.74 5.80 5.66
CA TYR A 174 20.97 5.35 5.03
C TYR A 174 21.80 6.56 4.58
N GLY A 175 23.08 6.57 4.95
CA GLY A 175 24.01 7.70 4.70
C GLY A 175 23.96 8.83 5.75
N GLY A 176 23.15 8.68 6.82
CA GLY A 176 23.12 9.62 7.96
C GLY A 176 21.78 10.28 8.19
N ALA A 177 21.36 10.32 9.46
CA ALA A 177 20.02 10.77 9.86
C ALA A 177 19.74 12.24 9.51
N GLU A 178 20.70 13.16 9.67
CA GLU A 178 20.51 14.59 9.36
C GLU A 178 20.35 14.84 7.86
N GLN A 179 21.15 14.17 7.03
CA GLN A 179 21.02 14.27 5.58
C GLN A 179 19.68 13.68 5.11
N ALA A 180 19.29 12.54 5.66
CA ALA A 180 18.02 11.91 5.37
C ALA A 180 16.83 12.81 5.74
N LYS A 181 16.89 13.49 6.90
CA LYS A 181 15.86 14.44 7.35
C LYS A 181 15.66 15.59 6.34
N SER A 182 16.75 16.15 5.80
CA SER A 182 16.67 17.20 4.78
C SER A 182 16.09 16.67 3.46
N LYS A 183 16.43 15.45 3.06
CA LYS A 183 15.86 14.79 1.87
C LYS A 183 14.34 14.57 2.05
N ARG A 184 13.91 14.08 3.22
CA ARG A 184 12.49 13.91 3.54
C ARG A 184 11.73 15.24 3.59
N ALA A 185 12.36 16.32 4.08
CA ALA A 185 11.77 17.66 4.02
C ALA A 185 11.48 18.09 2.58
N ALA A 186 12.42 17.87 1.65
CA ALA A 186 12.21 18.16 0.22
C ALA A 186 11.07 17.30 -0.36
N THR A 187 11.02 16.00 -0.02
CA THR A 187 9.94 15.10 -0.44
C THR A 187 8.58 15.55 0.11
N ALA A 188 8.50 16.02 1.37
CA ALA A 188 7.28 16.57 1.94
C ALA A 188 6.78 17.81 1.19
N VAL A 189 7.69 18.71 0.79
CA VAL A 189 7.36 19.87 -0.04
C VAL A 189 6.83 19.46 -1.41
N LEU A 190 7.51 18.50 -2.06
CA LEU A 190 7.06 17.94 -3.33
C LEU A 190 5.64 17.35 -3.21
N MET A 191 5.40 16.53 -2.19
CA MET A 191 4.09 15.92 -1.95
C MET A 191 2.99 16.98 -1.78
N LYS A 192 3.23 18.03 -0.96
CA LYS A 192 2.27 19.13 -0.79
C LYS A 192 1.97 19.85 -2.10
N ASN A 193 2.99 20.06 -2.93
CA ASN A 193 2.81 20.72 -4.22
C ASN A 193 1.99 19.87 -5.19
N GLU A 194 2.19 18.55 -5.20
CA GLU A 194 1.40 17.65 -6.05
C GLU A 194 -0.06 17.55 -5.57
N VAL A 195 -0.28 17.48 -4.26
CA VAL A 195 -1.63 17.54 -3.68
C VAL A 195 -2.31 18.87 -4.06
N LYS A 196 -1.61 19.99 -3.92
CA LYS A 196 -2.13 21.30 -4.32
C LYS A 196 -2.52 21.35 -5.81
N LYS A 197 -1.70 20.80 -6.70
CA LYS A 197 -2.02 20.75 -8.15
C LYS A 197 -3.32 19.98 -8.45
N ILE A 198 -3.65 18.98 -7.67
CA ILE A 198 -4.91 18.24 -7.80
C ILE A 198 -6.06 19.11 -7.27
N LEU A 199 -5.92 19.68 -6.09
CA LEU A 199 -6.95 20.53 -5.45
C LEU A 199 -7.22 21.83 -6.21
N ASP A 200 -6.23 22.40 -6.88
CA ASP A 200 -6.41 23.56 -7.76
C ASP A 200 -7.31 23.25 -8.97
N LYS A 201 -7.35 21.99 -9.42
CA LYS A 201 -8.23 21.52 -10.52
C LYS A 201 -9.59 21.08 -10.01
N ASP A 202 -9.61 20.42 -8.87
CA ASP A 202 -10.81 19.93 -8.21
C ASP A 202 -10.67 20.10 -6.69
N PRO A 203 -11.25 21.17 -6.11
CA PRO A 203 -11.20 21.40 -4.67
C PRO A 203 -11.85 20.31 -3.81
N LYS A 204 -12.66 19.43 -4.41
CA LYS A 204 -13.29 18.30 -3.74
C LYS A 204 -12.58 16.97 -4.02
N ALA A 205 -11.41 16.98 -4.64
CA ALA A 205 -10.67 15.77 -4.96
C ALA A 205 -10.40 14.92 -3.71
N GLU A 206 -10.67 13.63 -3.84
CA GLU A 206 -10.42 12.62 -2.81
C GLU A 206 -9.00 12.09 -2.98
N ILE A 207 -8.16 12.28 -1.96
CA ILE A 207 -6.72 12.00 -2.03
C ILE A 207 -6.32 11.09 -0.87
N VAL A 208 -5.57 10.05 -1.21
CA VAL A 208 -4.94 9.10 -0.27
C VAL A 208 -3.45 9.02 -0.57
N ILE A 209 -2.64 9.02 0.47
CA ILE A 209 -1.20 8.82 0.40
C ILE A 209 -0.88 7.56 1.22
N LEU A 210 -0.28 6.58 0.60
CA LEU A 210 0.15 5.32 1.19
C LEU A 210 1.67 5.27 1.12
N GLY A 211 2.36 4.94 2.20
CA GLY A 211 3.81 4.88 2.08
C GLY A 211 4.57 4.53 3.35
N ASP A 212 5.84 4.16 3.13
CA ASP A 212 6.89 4.19 4.13
C ASP A 212 7.50 5.61 4.15
N PHE A 213 7.21 6.35 5.20
CA PHE A 213 7.70 7.72 5.38
C PHE A 213 9.10 7.77 6.01
N ASN A 214 9.60 6.64 6.49
CA ASN A 214 10.87 6.55 7.24
C ASN A 214 10.95 7.57 8.40
N GLU A 215 9.82 8.04 8.87
CA GLU A 215 9.60 8.95 10.01
C GLU A 215 8.30 8.61 10.71
N GLU A 216 8.26 8.86 12.01
CA GLU A 216 7.03 8.75 12.81
C GLU A 216 5.97 9.77 12.37
N PRO A 217 4.67 9.51 12.62
CA PRO A 217 3.61 10.47 12.38
C PRO A 217 3.86 11.83 13.05
N THR A 218 4.55 11.85 14.19
CA THR A 218 4.88 13.06 14.96
C THR A 218 6.07 13.86 14.43
N ALA A 219 6.82 13.31 13.46
CA ALA A 219 7.98 13.99 12.90
C ALA A 219 7.59 15.26 12.13
N ASN A 220 8.42 16.30 12.22
CA ASN A 220 8.12 17.63 11.64
C ASN A 220 7.82 17.58 10.14
N ASN A 221 8.51 16.71 9.36
CA ASN A 221 8.29 16.59 7.93
C ASN A 221 6.89 16.03 7.64
N VAL A 222 6.47 14.98 8.37
CA VAL A 222 5.13 14.39 8.26
C VAL A 222 4.06 15.38 8.74
N GLN A 223 4.29 16.02 9.90
CA GLN A 223 3.36 17.04 10.42
C GLN A 223 3.18 18.23 9.47
N SER A 224 4.22 18.56 8.67
CA SER A 224 4.13 19.64 7.69
C SER A 224 3.08 19.40 6.61
N LEU A 225 2.69 18.15 6.36
CA LEU A 225 1.65 17.77 5.39
C LEU A 225 0.26 18.30 5.81
N LYS A 226 0.02 18.53 7.10
CA LYS A 226 -1.24 19.10 7.62
C LYS A 226 -1.56 20.45 6.99
N SER A 227 -0.55 21.23 6.60
CA SER A 227 -0.76 22.52 5.93
C SER A 227 -1.41 22.42 4.54
N ALA A 228 -1.45 21.21 3.95
CA ALA A 228 -2.13 20.92 2.70
C ALA A 228 -3.50 20.23 2.91
N GLY A 229 -4.09 20.32 4.10
CA GLY A 229 -5.37 19.68 4.43
C GLY A 229 -5.29 18.16 4.61
N LEU A 230 -4.08 17.65 4.83
CA LEU A 230 -3.85 16.21 4.99
C LEU A 230 -3.93 15.79 6.46
N VAL A 231 -4.51 14.62 6.70
CA VAL A 231 -4.72 14.01 8.02
C VAL A 231 -4.09 12.63 8.04
N ASN A 232 -3.25 12.37 9.02
CA ASN A 232 -2.62 11.07 9.21
C ASN A 232 -3.55 10.15 10.00
N LEU A 233 -3.95 9.05 9.41
CA LEU A 233 -4.83 8.07 10.06
C LEU A 233 -4.11 7.22 11.11
N MET A 234 -2.77 7.26 11.15
CA MET A 234 -1.98 6.57 12.17
C MET A 234 -1.82 7.42 13.45
N ASP A 235 -2.13 8.73 13.43
CA ASP A 235 -2.01 9.61 14.61
C ASP A 235 -2.64 9.02 15.89
N PRO A 236 -3.83 8.37 15.86
CA PRO A 236 -4.44 7.76 17.05
C PRO A 236 -3.70 6.56 17.62
N MET A 237 -2.74 5.99 16.88
CA MET A 237 -1.95 4.83 17.29
C MET A 237 -0.62 5.23 17.95
N VAL A 238 -0.20 6.48 17.80
CA VAL A 238 1.05 7.00 18.36
C VAL A 238 1.08 6.81 19.89
N GLY A 239 2.18 6.27 20.39
CA GLY A 239 2.40 6.03 21.82
C GLY A 239 1.64 4.84 22.42
N LYS A 240 0.87 4.09 21.61
CA LYS A 240 0.28 2.84 22.09
C LYS A 240 1.34 1.75 22.16
N ALA A 241 1.43 1.08 23.31
CA ALA A 241 2.37 -0.01 23.51
C ALA A 241 2.18 -1.13 22.48
N LYS A 242 3.27 -1.69 22.00
CA LYS A 242 3.31 -2.79 21.02
C LYS A 242 2.57 -2.47 19.72
N THR A 243 2.60 -1.21 19.31
CA THR A 243 1.92 -0.75 18.10
C THR A 243 2.95 -0.08 17.19
N GLY A 244 3.28 -0.75 16.13
CA GLY A 244 4.21 -0.26 15.10
C GLY A 244 4.16 -1.15 13.87
N THR A 245 4.59 -0.59 12.76
CA THR A 245 4.74 -1.33 11.50
C THR A 245 6.18 -1.79 11.30
N TYR A 246 7.11 -1.19 12.01
CA TYR A 246 8.55 -1.47 11.99
C TYR A 246 9.09 -1.46 13.42
N VAL A 247 10.20 -2.14 13.68
CA VAL A 247 10.88 -2.11 14.99
C VAL A 247 12.34 -1.71 14.83
N PHE A 248 12.73 -0.61 15.47
CA PHE A 248 14.10 -0.15 15.46
C PHE A 248 14.68 -0.11 16.88
N ARG A 249 15.79 -0.85 17.11
CA ARG A 249 16.50 -0.94 18.41
C ARG A 249 15.59 -1.30 19.59
N GLY A 250 14.56 -2.09 19.36
CA GLY A 250 13.61 -2.52 20.39
C GLY A 250 12.36 -1.67 20.52
N GLU A 251 12.30 -0.54 19.83
CA GLU A 251 11.17 0.39 19.86
C GLU A 251 10.28 0.20 18.62
N ASP A 252 8.98 0.06 18.86
CA ASP A 252 7.98 0.04 17.79
C ASP A 252 7.88 1.41 17.11
N SER A 253 7.75 1.42 15.78
CA SER A 253 7.75 2.62 14.96
C SER A 253 6.64 2.57 13.91
N LEU A 254 5.90 3.66 13.73
CA LEU A 254 4.80 3.80 12.77
C LEU A 254 5.30 4.50 11.50
N VAL A 255 6.29 3.93 10.82
CA VAL A 255 6.89 4.52 9.61
C VAL A 255 6.03 4.32 8.36
N ASP A 256 5.26 3.24 8.32
CA ASP A 256 4.27 2.99 7.26
C ASP A 256 2.95 3.68 7.63
N GLN A 257 2.46 4.55 6.75
CA GLN A 257 1.36 5.44 7.10
C GLN A 257 0.33 5.55 5.99
N ILE A 258 -0.91 5.81 6.40
CA ILE A 258 -2.02 6.16 5.53
C ILE A 258 -2.42 7.59 5.87
N ILE A 259 -2.25 8.48 4.90
CA ILE A 259 -2.60 9.90 5.04
C ILE A 259 -3.67 10.24 4.01
N ILE A 260 -4.70 10.96 4.41
CA ILE A 260 -5.83 11.34 3.56
C ILE A 260 -6.03 12.84 3.52
N HIS A 261 -6.64 13.35 2.46
CA HIS A 261 -7.15 14.71 2.46
C HIS A 261 -8.47 14.80 3.24
N ASN A 262 -8.75 15.96 3.85
CA ASN A 262 -9.96 16.20 4.62
C ASN A 262 -11.26 15.96 3.83
N ASN A 263 -11.24 16.02 2.50
CA ASN A 263 -12.38 15.69 1.65
C ASN A 263 -12.91 14.27 1.86
N LEU A 264 -12.07 13.33 2.32
CA LEU A 264 -12.51 11.98 2.72
C LEU A 264 -13.13 11.92 4.13
N LYS A 265 -13.42 13.09 4.74
CA LYS A 265 -14.05 13.25 6.06
C LYS A 265 -15.19 14.29 6.06
N ASP A 266 -15.54 14.87 4.92
CA ASP A 266 -16.51 15.97 4.81
C ASP A 266 -17.97 15.49 4.65
N ASN A 267 -18.19 14.18 4.72
CA ASN A 267 -19.50 13.53 4.51
C ASN A 267 -20.08 13.75 3.10
N TYR A 268 -19.22 13.86 2.09
CA TYR A 268 -19.62 13.94 0.69
C TYR A 268 -18.84 12.92 -0.16
N GLY A 269 -19.52 12.24 -1.09
CA GLY A 269 -18.90 11.30 -2.02
C GLY A 269 -18.36 10.05 -1.32
N LEU A 270 -17.05 10.00 -1.05
CA LEU A 270 -16.42 8.91 -0.31
C LEU A 270 -15.98 9.35 1.08
N THR A 271 -15.96 8.42 2.00
CA THR A 271 -15.48 8.66 3.37
C THR A 271 -14.69 7.48 3.90
N ILE A 272 -13.77 7.76 4.83
CA ILE A 272 -13.08 6.71 5.59
C ILE A 272 -14.09 6.04 6.55
N GLU A 273 -14.11 4.72 6.55
CA GLU A 273 -14.86 3.99 7.56
C GLU A 273 -14.18 4.14 8.93
N SER A 274 -14.97 4.54 9.93
CA SER A 274 -14.46 4.78 11.29
C SER A 274 -13.77 3.54 11.83
N GLU A 275 -12.61 3.74 12.50
CA GLU A 275 -11.82 2.68 13.14
C GLU A 275 -11.38 1.53 12.21
N SER A 276 -11.39 1.75 10.89
CA SER A 276 -11.02 0.74 9.91
C SER A 276 -9.52 0.61 9.66
N VAL A 277 -8.70 1.50 10.23
CA VAL A 277 -7.24 1.41 10.11
C VAL A 277 -6.74 0.17 10.83
N TYR A 278 -6.05 -0.68 10.10
CA TYR A 278 -5.62 -1.98 10.57
C TYR A 278 -4.14 -2.22 10.23
N ILE A 279 -3.38 -2.67 11.22
CA ILE A 279 -2.02 -3.20 11.03
C ILE A 279 -2.15 -4.73 11.02
N LEU A 280 -1.65 -5.38 9.98
CA LEU A 280 -1.67 -6.84 9.86
C LEU A 280 -0.59 -7.44 10.79
N ASP A 281 -0.89 -7.38 12.08
CA ASP A 281 -0.02 -7.88 13.16
C ASP A 281 -0.52 -9.23 13.65
N ARG A 282 0.01 -10.30 13.06
CA ARG A 282 -0.29 -11.68 13.47
C ARG A 282 0.99 -12.34 14.00
N PRO A 283 0.88 -13.32 14.93
CA PRO A 283 2.07 -13.99 15.46
C PRO A 283 3.04 -14.52 14.41
N LYS A 284 2.53 -15.08 13.30
CA LYS A 284 3.37 -15.60 12.20
C LYS A 284 4.22 -14.54 11.49
N TYR A 285 3.80 -13.26 11.54
CA TYR A 285 4.54 -12.13 10.97
C TYR A 285 5.52 -11.50 11.96
N ARG A 286 5.61 -12.01 13.17
CA ARG A 286 6.57 -11.61 14.20
C ARG A 286 7.57 -12.72 14.45
N GLN A 287 8.83 -12.37 14.70
CA GLN A 287 9.82 -13.33 15.16
C GLN A 287 9.44 -13.80 16.56
N GLN A 288 9.35 -15.12 16.74
CA GLN A 288 8.80 -15.72 17.95
C GLN A 288 9.82 -15.87 19.06
N GLU A 289 11.11 -16.01 18.73
CA GLU A 289 12.14 -16.38 19.67
C GLU A 289 13.40 -15.52 19.53
N GLY A 290 14.25 -15.56 20.60
CA GLY A 290 15.55 -14.94 20.63
C GLY A 290 15.51 -13.44 20.92
N ARG A 291 16.65 -12.77 20.72
CA ARG A 291 16.85 -11.34 21.02
C ARG A 291 15.87 -10.42 20.28
N TYR A 292 15.41 -10.85 19.11
CA TYR A 292 14.54 -10.08 18.24
C TYR A 292 13.10 -10.60 18.26
N ALA A 293 12.73 -11.38 19.30
CA ALA A 293 11.32 -11.72 19.52
C ALA A 293 10.47 -10.45 19.47
N HIS A 294 9.29 -10.51 18.90
CA HIS A 294 8.35 -9.40 18.62
C HIS A 294 8.68 -8.47 17.43
N TYR A 295 9.90 -8.49 16.89
CA TYR A 295 10.19 -7.77 15.65
C TYR A 295 9.37 -8.37 14.49
N PRO A 296 9.02 -7.58 13.46
CA PRO A 296 8.53 -8.19 12.22
C PRO A 296 9.52 -9.26 11.75
N PHE A 297 8.99 -10.39 11.31
CA PHE A 297 9.81 -11.51 10.88
C PHE A 297 10.33 -11.24 9.46
N ARG A 298 11.44 -10.53 9.41
CA ARG A 298 12.09 -10.09 8.19
C ARG A 298 12.64 -11.26 7.37
N PHE A 299 12.75 -11.04 6.05
CA PHE A 299 13.30 -12.04 5.14
C PHE A 299 14.82 -12.11 5.24
N TRP A 300 15.49 -10.96 5.34
CA TRP A 300 16.94 -10.85 5.44
C TRP A 300 17.41 -10.22 6.75
N ALA A 301 18.55 -10.67 7.27
CA ALA A 301 19.32 -9.99 8.31
C ALA A 301 20.75 -9.74 7.79
N GLY A 302 20.98 -8.58 7.19
CA GLY A 302 22.17 -8.34 6.38
C GLY A 302 22.21 -9.32 5.20
N ASN A 303 23.27 -10.11 5.09
CA ASN A 303 23.39 -11.13 4.03
C ASN A 303 22.87 -12.53 4.44
N ARG A 304 22.31 -12.66 5.66
CA ARG A 304 21.79 -13.94 6.14
C ARG A 304 20.30 -14.04 5.86
N LEU A 305 19.91 -15.12 5.17
CA LEU A 305 18.50 -15.47 5.00
C LEU A 305 17.90 -15.87 6.36
N LEU A 306 16.81 -15.23 6.78
CA LEU A 306 15.98 -15.66 7.89
C LEU A 306 14.72 -16.37 7.41
N GLY A 307 14.29 -16.11 6.18
CA GLY A 307 13.14 -16.73 5.57
C GLY A 307 11.80 -16.30 6.16
N GLY A 308 11.72 -15.10 6.70
CA GLY A 308 10.47 -14.48 7.15
C GLY A 308 9.71 -13.84 5.99
N TYR A 309 9.05 -12.71 6.25
CA TYR A 309 8.17 -12.02 5.30
C TYR A 309 8.72 -10.66 4.90
N SER A 310 8.81 -9.74 5.86
CA SER A 310 9.37 -8.39 5.73
C SER A 310 9.73 -7.85 7.12
N ASP A 311 10.61 -6.84 7.16
CA ASP A 311 10.86 -6.06 8.36
C ASP A 311 9.78 -4.99 8.62
N HIS A 312 8.76 -4.92 7.77
CA HIS A 312 7.57 -4.10 7.91
C HIS A 312 6.30 -4.94 8.01
N LEU A 313 5.31 -4.47 8.77
CA LEU A 313 3.96 -5.01 8.79
C LEU A 313 3.06 -4.23 7.83
N ALA A 314 2.24 -4.94 7.09
CA ALA A 314 1.28 -4.34 6.17
C ALA A 314 0.16 -3.59 6.90
N ILE A 315 -0.36 -2.52 6.29
CA ILE A 315 -1.44 -1.71 6.83
C ILE A 315 -2.60 -1.61 5.84
N ARG A 316 -3.83 -1.35 6.35
CA ARG A 316 -5.04 -1.24 5.55
C ARG A 316 -6.04 -0.27 6.15
N VAL A 317 -6.85 0.36 5.29
CA VAL A 317 -8.01 1.19 5.64
C VAL A 317 -9.19 0.86 4.73
N LEU A 318 -10.41 1.12 5.17
CA LEU A 318 -11.63 0.98 4.38
C LEU A 318 -12.20 2.36 4.00
N ILE A 319 -12.57 2.48 2.73
CA ILE A 319 -13.28 3.64 2.17
C ILE A 319 -14.66 3.18 1.72
N LYS A 320 -15.69 3.90 2.11
CA LYS A 320 -17.06 3.64 1.67
C LYS A 320 -17.64 4.83 0.93
N LYS A 321 -18.57 4.55 0.03
CA LYS A 321 -19.42 5.56 -0.57
C LYS A 321 -20.48 5.98 0.45
N LEU A 322 -20.75 7.26 0.49
CA LEU A 322 -21.90 7.81 1.23
C LEU A 322 -23.14 7.74 0.34
N ASP A 323 -24.29 7.39 0.96
CA ASP A 323 -25.59 7.32 0.29
C ASP A 323 -26.14 8.73 -0.02
#